data_275e379fbc6195bc0f1695d6b64f5f53
#
_entry.id   275e379fbc6195bc0f1695d6b64f5f53
#
_cell.length_a   1.000
_cell.length_b   1.000
_cell.length_c   1.000
_cell.angle_alpha   90.00
_cell.angle_beta   90.00
_cell.angle_gamma   90.00
#
_symmetry.space_group_name_H-M   'P 1'
#
loop_
_entity.id
_entity.type
_entity.pdbx_description
1 polymer ?
#
loop_
_entity_poly.entity_id
_entity_poly.type
_entity_poly.pdbx_seq_one_letter_code
_entity_poly.pdbx_strand_id
1 'polypeptide(L)'
;MLDPELLELSSDKTKAELRLIPNVHGPVTHEDIMRLLSLPEFASLFPLEPAITKTVAKINSLCSQDDGKFELYATLAERRDGTIAIEISPDKMQASLKLTAAWGGKQIDLPEILTHLKKNNVCMGLSKLKIQALLKQLGTLKAGEVCQSDIAQGKAPVNGLNAVLERKVFLARERLLQPQEREDGSVDMRNLGSLIVVKANDLLMVKHPATEGTPGYNIKGEVLKQKPGKDAVLQAGTGTDFHPKDPNKLIATVPGQPVETRTGMNVDDILQLKDVDIGTGHISFKGSILITGDVHEGMVVKSSGDITVMGFVDSATLEAEGDVTVSKGIIGRQIKANEYSTNIHSQGQISAQFVQYSNLVAKGNILVTKQLLHSHTKTAGSLTVSDPSGRRGDLVGGVARAEKGITAVVIGATAGTKTDVYCAMEHAELKQDLKLLDESVKAMVVASLDIEARLNKLPPKSEWQGDAAMIEQIKMMLDEKNRIMDERSREELEFDTFKQEVEGYYEKYRIEVLKHVFLNVELHIGPANHRTAREHGTCCIANVSQEINFDYNAKAKAAPTA
;
A
#
# COMPACT_ATOMS: atom_id res chain seq x y z
N MET A 1 19.96 3.16 -67.40
CA MET A 1 19.97 1.97 -66.51
C MET A 1 21.39 1.44 -66.58
N LEU A 2 22.07 1.37 -65.45
CA LEU A 2 23.45 0.88 -65.34
C LEU A 2 23.50 -0.62 -65.61
N ASP A 3 24.55 -1.08 -66.36
CA ASP A 3 24.76 -2.47 -66.62
C ASP A 3 25.19 -3.21 -65.35
N PRO A 4 24.63 -4.37 -65.02
CA PRO A 4 25.08 -5.21 -63.91
C PRO A 4 26.57 -5.54 -63.89
N GLU A 5 27.20 -5.66 -65.07
CA GLU A 5 28.63 -5.96 -65.20
C GLU A 5 29.59 -4.87 -64.71
N LEU A 6 29.05 -3.65 -64.37
CA LEU A 6 29.82 -2.55 -63.84
C LEU A 6 30.08 -2.67 -62.31
N LEU A 7 29.39 -3.61 -61.65
CA LEU A 7 29.58 -3.88 -60.21
C LEU A 7 30.18 -5.29 -60.05
N GLU A 8 31.36 -5.35 -59.51
CA GLU A 8 32.06 -6.62 -59.30
C GLU A 8 32.33 -6.87 -57.80
N LEU A 9 32.44 -8.14 -57.43
CA LEU A 9 32.93 -8.50 -56.09
C LEU A 9 34.45 -8.45 -56.08
N SER A 10 35.03 -7.85 -55.03
CA SER A 10 36.48 -7.89 -54.78
C SER A 10 37.03 -9.34 -54.78
N SER A 11 38.30 -9.52 -55.04
CA SER A 11 38.97 -10.85 -55.14
C SER A 11 38.74 -11.73 -53.89
N ASP A 12 38.59 -11.10 -52.70
CA ASP A 12 38.27 -11.76 -51.44
C ASP A 12 36.77 -11.88 -51.16
N LYS A 13 35.92 -11.41 -52.07
CA LYS A 13 34.45 -11.39 -51.99
C LYS A 13 33.92 -10.64 -50.76
N THR A 14 34.68 -9.68 -50.22
CA THR A 14 34.28 -8.92 -49.02
C THR A 14 33.63 -7.58 -49.33
N LYS A 15 33.82 -7.07 -50.55
CA LYS A 15 33.34 -5.75 -50.99
C LYS A 15 32.70 -5.81 -52.37
N ALA A 16 31.77 -4.91 -52.60
CA ALA A 16 31.25 -4.63 -53.92
C ALA A 16 31.91 -3.36 -54.46
N GLU A 17 32.60 -3.49 -55.60
CA GLU A 17 33.37 -2.43 -56.21
C GLU A 17 32.74 -2.05 -57.56
N LEU A 18 32.40 -0.77 -57.67
CA LEU A 18 31.90 -0.19 -58.91
C LEU A 18 33.07 0.18 -59.79
N ARG A 19 33.04 -0.27 -61.01
CA ARG A 19 34.00 0.10 -62.05
C ARG A 19 33.25 0.69 -63.25
N LEU A 20 33.39 1.98 -63.48
CA LEU A 20 32.71 2.63 -64.58
C LEU A 20 33.51 3.80 -65.20
N ILE A 21 33.20 4.15 -66.42
CA ILE A 21 33.73 5.33 -67.07
C ILE A 21 32.64 6.42 -67.05
N PRO A 22 32.82 7.54 -66.30
CA PRO A 22 31.76 8.53 -66.11
C PRO A 22 31.17 9.09 -67.37
N ASN A 23 31.99 9.33 -68.43
CA ASN A 23 31.54 9.88 -69.72
C ASN A 23 30.74 8.90 -70.56
N VAL A 24 30.77 7.61 -70.23
CA VAL A 24 30.05 6.55 -71.02
C VAL A 24 28.78 6.14 -70.26
N HIS A 25 28.86 6.07 -68.90
CA HIS A 25 27.82 5.47 -68.10
C HIS A 25 27.02 6.48 -67.28
N GLY A 26 27.43 7.75 -67.27
CA GLY A 26 26.69 8.80 -66.51
C GLY A 26 25.68 9.55 -67.37
N PRO A 27 24.81 10.37 -66.70
CA PRO A 27 24.68 10.61 -65.27
C PRO A 27 24.04 9.43 -64.54
N VAL A 28 24.42 9.27 -63.23
CA VAL A 28 23.97 8.16 -62.38
C VAL A 28 23.19 8.71 -61.19
N THR A 29 22.12 8.05 -60.84
CA THR A 29 21.34 8.39 -59.66
C THR A 29 21.67 7.45 -58.48
N HIS A 30 21.35 7.88 -57.28
CA HIS A 30 21.46 7.01 -56.08
C HIS A 30 20.62 5.73 -56.23
N GLU A 31 19.43 5.86 -56.84
CA GLU A 31 18.52 4.73 -57.07
C GLU A 31 19.10 3.69 -58.06
N ASP A 32 19.86 4.14 -59.08
CA ASP A 32 20.51 3.24 -60.03
C ASP A 32 21.55 2.36 -59.32
N ILE A 33 22.34 2.92 -58.41
CA ILE A 33 23.33 2.19 -57.62
C ILE A 33 22.63 1.22 -56.66
N MET A 34 21.59 1.69 -55.94
CA MET A 34 20.85 0.83 -55.02
C MET A 34 20.17 -0.35 -55.74
N ARG A 35 19.74 -0.14 -56.99
CA ARG A 35 19.21 -1.22 -57.82
C ARG A 35 20.27 -2.26 -58.15
N LEU A 36 21.49 -1.85 -58.47
CA LEU A 36 22.61 -2.78 -58.71
C LEU A 36 22.95 -3.56 -57.42
N LEU A 37 23.00 -2.88 -56.29
CA LEU A 37 23.26 -3.52 -55.00
C LEU A 37 22.11 -4.45 -54.54
N SER A 38 20.92 -4.32 -55.12
CA SER A 38 19.78 -5.21 -54.84
C SER A 38 19.80 -6.52 -55.60
N LEU A 39 20.74 -6.69 -56.55
CA LEU A 39 20.92 -7.96 -57.27
C LEU A 39 21.30 -9.08 -56.30
N PRO A 40 20.90 -10.35 -56.58
CA PRO A 40 21.11 -11.47 -55.65
C PRO A 40 22.56 -11.66 -55.18
N GLU A 41 23.52 -11.30 -56.03
CA GLU A 41 24.96 -11.41 -55.75
C GLU A 41 25.46 -10.40 -54.72
N PHE A 42 24.85 -9.21 -54.65
CA PHE A 42 25.26 -8.10 -53.79
C PHE A 42 24.28 -7.81 -52.65
N ALA A 43 23.05 -8.31 -52.74
CA ALA A 43 21.98 -8.03 -51.78
C ALA A 43 22.31 -8.43 -50.31
N SER A 44 23.31 -9.29 -50.15
CA SER A 44 23.81 -9.69 -48.83
C SER A 44 24.85 -8.75 -48.24
N LEU A 45 25.34 -7.74 -48.96
CA LEU A 45 26.36 -6.80 -48.51
C LEU A 45 25.75 -5.52 -47.94
N PHE A 46 26.42 -4.94 -46.94
CA PHE A 46 26.00 -3.69 -46.33
C PHE A 46 26.31 -2.48 -47.23
N PRO A 47 25.30 -1.73 -47.69
CA PRO A 47 25.52 -0.56 -48.53
C PRO A 47 26.19 0.58 -47.74
N LEU A 48 27.26 1.16 -48.31
CA LEU A 48 27.97 2.28 -47.73
C LEU A 48 27.37 3.60 -48.22
N GLU A 49 26.27 4.06 -47.62
CA GLU A 49 25.53 5.27 -48.01
C GLU A 49 26.43 6.52 -48.20
N PRO A 50 27.41 6.83 -47.30
CA PRO A 50 28.31 7.95 -47.55
C PRO A 50 29.21 7.78 -48.77
N ALA A 51 29.60 6.55 -49.06
CA ALA A 51 30.44 6.25 -50.22
C ALA A 51 29.60 6.31 -51.50
N ILE A 52 28.38 5.79 -51.48
CA ILE A 52 27.43 5.88 -52.60
C ILE A 52 27.15 7.33 -52.97
N THR A 53 26.80 8.17 -52.00
CA THR A 53 26.52 9.59 -52.20
C THR A 53 27.71 10.34 -52.80
N LYS A 54 28.93 10.11 -52.25
CA LYS A 54 30.18 10.70 -52.79
C LYS A 54 30.49 10.22 -54.21
N THR A 55 30.26 8.95 -54.46
CA THR A 55 30.52 8.34 -55.79
C THR A 55 29.56 8.88 -56.84
N VAL A 56 28.27 8.97 -56.52
CA VAL A 56 27.27 9.57 -57.40
C VAL A 56 27.63 11.03 -57.74
N ALA A 57 27.96 11.85 -56.71
CA ALA A 57 28.38 13.23 -56.92
C ALA A 57 29.63 13.33 -57.79
N LYS A 58 30.63 12.46 -57.57
CA LYS A 58 31.87 12.42 -58.34
C LYS A 58 31.65 11.99 -59.80
N ILE A 59 30.83 10.96 -60.03
CA ILE A 59 30.47 10.52 -61.38
C ILE A 59 29.80 11.67 -62.13
N ASN A 60 28.80 12.31 -61.53
CA ASN A 60 28.02 13.36 -62.18
C ASN A 60 28.85 14.64 -62.42
N SER A 61 29.85 14.90 -61.57
CA SER A 61 30.79 16.03 -61.79
C SER A 61 31.76 15.74 -62.96
N LEU A 62 32.18 14.51 -63.12
CA LEU A 62 33.12 14.09 -64.19
C LEU A 62 32.42 13.87 -65.53
N CYS A 63 31.13 13.56 -65.54
CA CYS A 63 30.33 13.47 -66.77
C CYS A 63 30.32 14.78 -67.57
N SER A 64 30.55 15.92 -66.94
CA SER A 64 30.52 17.25 -67.58
C SER A 64 31.90 17.73 -68.06
N GLN A 65 32.95 16.95 -67.84
CA GLN A 65 34.33 17.31 -68.18
C GLN A 65 34.77 16.41 -69.36
N ASP A 66 35.20 16.98 -70.46
CA ASP A 66 35.54 16.29 -71.71
C ASP A 66 36.98 15.68 -71.69
N ASP A 67 37.48 15.24 -70.54
CA ASP A 67 38.83 14.71 -70.36
C ASP A 67 38.84 13.16 -70.29
N GLY A 68 38.94 12.55 -71.40
CA GLY A 68 39.46 11.18 -71.57
C GLY A 68 38.64 10.05 -70.90
N LYS A 69 38.91 8.80 -71.34
CA LYS A 69 38.35 7.61 -70.68
C LYS A 69 39.03 7.33 -69.36
N PHE A 70 38.54 7.98 -68.26
CA PHE A 70 39.00 7.73 -66.91
C PHE A 70 38.10 6.70 -66.22
N GLU A 71 38.68 5.58 -65.79
CA GLU A 71 37.96 4.56 -65.01
C GLU A 71 37.88 4.99 -63.57
N LEU A 72 36.67 5.02 -63.05
CA LEU A 72 36.40 5.29 -61.62
C LEU A 72 36.17 3.96 -60.90
N TYR A 73 36.91 3.80 -59.80
CA TYR A 73 36.74 2.68 -58.90
C TYR A 73 36.18 3.20 -57.57
N ALA A 74 35.13 2.54 -57.04
CA ALA A 74 34.57 2.88 -55.76
C ALA A 74 33.97 1.67 -55.07
N THR A 75 34.31 1.49 -53.80
CA THR A 75 33.65 0.49 -52.94
C THR A 75 32.32 1.03 -52.47
N LEU A 76 31.23 0.32 -52.84
CA LEU A 76 29.85 0.76 -52.54
C LEU A 76 29.16 -0.05 -51.45
N ALA A 77 29.63 -1.28 -51.21
CA ALA A 77 29.12 -2.13 -50.14
C ALA A 77 30.22 -3.03 -49.59
N GLU A 78 30.05 -3.48 -48.39
CA GLU A 78 31.00 -4.34 -47.68
C GLU A 78 30.31 -5.46 -46.90
N ARG A 79 31.03 -6.53 -46.62
CA ARG A 79 30.56 -7.54 -45.67
C ARG A 79 30.64 -7.00 -44.24
N ARG A 80 29.61 -7.25 -43.47
CA ARG A 80 29.61 -6.99 -42.03
C ARG A 80 29.13 -8.21 -41.28
N ASP A 81 29.80 -8.48 -40.16
CA ASP A 81 29.42 -9.55 -39.24
C ASP A 81 28.13 -9.20 -38.51
N GLY A 82 27.43 -10.20 -38.03
CA GLY A 82 26.26 -10.01 -37.15
C GLY A 82 26.65 -9.28 -35.88
N THR A 83 25.74 -8.50 -35.35
CA THR A 83 26.00 -7.75 -34.11
C THR A 83 25.10 -8.20 -32.97
N ILE A 84 25.67 -8.22 -31.78
CA ILE A 84 25.01 -8.59 -30.52
C ILE A 84 24.90 -7.35 -29.65
N ALA A 85 23.68 -6.99 -29.25
CA ALA A 85 23.44 -5.98 -28.23
C ALA A 85 22.63 -6.58 -27.09
N ILE A 86 23.00 -6.26 -25.85
CA ILE A 86 22.31 -6.69 -24.65
C ILE A 86 21.82 -5.45 -23.93
N GLU A 87 20.52 -5.34 -23.79
CA GLU A 87 19.86 -4.28 -23.04
C GLU A 87 19.45 -4.82 -21.68
N ILE A 88 19.90 -4.17 -20.63
CA ILE A 88 19.60 -4.54 -19.24
C ILE A 88 18.67 -3.49 -18.67
N SER A 89 17.55 -3.91 -18.05
CA SER A 89 16.63 -3.00 -17.38
C SER A 89 17.33 -2.24 -16.23
N PRO A 90 16.90 -1.00 -15.91
CA PRO A 90 17.51 -0.19 -14.85
C PRO A 90 17.53 -0.88 -13.49
N ASP A 91 16.49 -1.67 -13.19
CA ASP A 91 16.35 -2.48 -11.97
C ASP A 91 17.15 -3.78 -11.99
N LYS A 92 17.86 -4.07 -13.10
CA LYS A 92 18.62 -5.30 -13.33
C LYS A 92 17.78 -6.59 -13.20
N MET A 93 16.47 -6.50 -13.40
CA MET A 93 15.56 -7.66 -13.31
C MET A 93 15.35 -8.36 -14.64
N GLN A 94 15.62 -7.70 -15.76
CA GLN A 94 15.44 -8.25 -17.09
C GLN A 94 16.64 -7.95 -17.98
N ALA A 95 16.94 -8.84 -18.90
CA ALA A 95 17.85 -8.58 -20.00
C ALA A 95 17.27 -9.05 -21.33
N SER A 96 17.26 -8.15 -22.30
CA SER A 96 16.86 -8.40 -23.68
C SER A 96 18.10 -8.59 -24.54
N LEU A 97 18.07 -9.57 -25.39
CA LEU A 97 19.09 -9.84 -26.40
C LEU A 97 18.57 -9.41 -27.77
N LYS A 98 19.30 -8.49 -28.39
CA LYS A 98 19.05 -8.01 -29.74
C LYS A 98 20.14 -8.51 -30.66
N LEU A 99 19.79 -9.26 -31.69
CA LEU A 99 20.67 -9.81 -32.66
C LEU A 99 20.36 -9.20 -34.02
N THR A 100 21.40 -8.77 -34.74
CA THR A 100 21.28 -8.28 -36.13
C THR A 100 21.91 -9.29 -37.08
N ALA A 101 21.20 -9.69 -38.09
CA ALA A 101 21.69 -10.63 -39.09
C ALA A 101 22.90 -10.06 -39.85
N ALA A 102 23.88 -10.90 -40.12
CA ALA A 102 25.10 -10.51 -40.83
C ALA A 102 24.80 -10.09 -42.26
N TRP A 103 25.55 -9.11 -42.73
CA TRP A 103 25.57 -8.71 -44.14
C TRP A 103 26.67 -9.48 -44.84
N GLY A 104 26.42 -10.75 -45.17
CA GLY A 104 27.37 -11.63 -45.83
C GLY A 104 28.63 -11.98 -45.02
N GLY A 105 28.75 -11.46 -43.81
CA GLY A 105 29.83 -11.76 -42.87
C GLY A 105 29.54 -12.98 -41.99
N LYS A 106 30.27 -13.09 -40.88
CA LYS A 106 30.12 -14.19 -39.94
C LYS A 106 28.76 -14.11 -39.25
N GLN A 107 28.03 -15.20 -39.23
CA GLN A 107 26.80 -15.34 -38.44
C GLN A 107 27.12 -15.49 -36.95
N ILE A 108 26.23 -14.96 -36.10
CA ILE A 108 26.33 -15.07 -34.67
C ILE A 108 26.09 -16.51 -34.24
N ASP A 109 26.97 -17.00 -33.39
CA ASP A 109 26.86 -18.33 -32.78
C ASP A 109 26.57 -18.27 -31.26
N LEU A 110 26.20 -19.41 -30.68
CA LEU A 110 25.89 -19.51 -29.24
C LEU A 110 27.09 -19.15 -28.33
N PRO A 111 28.35 -19.58 -28.61
CA PRO A 111 29.52 -19.19 -27.85
C PRO A 111 29.75 -17.67 -27.77
N GLU A 112 29.52 -16.97 -28.87
CA GLU A 112 29.64 -15.50 -28.93
C GLU A 112 28.57 -14.84 -28.02
N ILE A 113 27.33 -15.28 -28.09
CA ILE A 113 26.27 -14.79 -27.19
C ILE A 113 26.65 -15.02 -25.74
N LEU A 114 27.11 -16.21 -25.38
CA LEU A 114 27.54 -16.52 -24.02
C LEU A 114 28.71 -15.65 -23.56
N THR A 115 29.64 -15.32 -24.46
CA THR A 115 30.75 -14.41 -24.17
C THR A 115 30.25 -12.99 -23.88
N HIS A 116 29.32 -12.49 -24.70
CA HIS A 116 28.68 -11.19 -24.48
C HIS A 116 27.86 -11.13 -23.18
N LEU A 117 27.12 -12.21 -22.83
CA LEU A 117 26.39 -12.31 -21.56
C LEU A 117 27.34 -12.27 -20.36
N LYS A 118 28.44 -13.00 -20.41
CA LYS A 118 29.49 -12.95 -19.36
C LYS A 118 30.10 -11.56 -19.23
N LYS A 119 30.43 -10.91 -20.35
CA LYS A 119 31.00 -9.54 -20.36
C LYS A 119 30.05 -8.53 -19.71
N ASN A 120 28.73 -8.71 -19.84
CA ASN A 120 27.71 -7.86 -19.22
C ASN A 120 27.28 -8.36 -17.82
N ASN A 121 27.95 -9.38 -17.27
CA ASN A 121 27.66 -9.99 -15.98
C ASN A 121 26.23 -10.54 -15.87
N VAL A 122 25.62 -11.00 -16.95
CA VAL A 122 24.31 -11.65 -16.94
C VAL A 122 24.51 -13.14 -16.73
N CYS A 123 24.24 -13.63 -15.51
CA CYS A 123 24.53 -15.01 -15.10
C CYS A 123 23.35 -15.77 -14.51
N MET A 124 22.28 -15.08 -14.11
CA MET A 124 21.12 -15.68 -13.47
C MET A 124 19.83 -15.48 -14.29
N GLY A 125 18.89 -16.40 -14.11
CA GLY A 125 17.58 -16.31 -14.76
C GLY A 125 17.57 -16.48 -16.28
N LEU A 126 18.64 -16.98 -16.88
CA LEU A 126 18.78 -17.18 -18.33
C LEU A 126 17.85 -18.27 -18.83
N SER A 127 17.14 -17.98 -19.92
CA SER A 127 16.29 -18.94 -20.63
C SER A 127 17.00 -19.49 -21.86
N LYS A 128 17.54 -20.70 -21.74
CA LYS A 128 18.18 -21.41 -22.86
C LYS A 128 17.25 -21.55 -24.08
N LEU A 129 15.97 -21.82 -23.81
CA LEU A 129 14.96 -21.98 -24.87
C LEU A 129 14.77 -20.70 -25.69
N LYS A 130 14.72 -19.54 -25.04
CA LYS A 130 14.55 -18.25 -25.72
C LYS A 130 15.79 -17.87 -26.54
N ILE A 131 16.99 -18.15 -26.03
CA ILE A 131 18.25 -17.92 -26.77
C ILE A 131 18.30 -18.81 -28.01
N GLN A 132 17.94 -20.09 -27.89
CA GLN A 132 17.88 -21.01 -29.04
C GLN A 132 16.81 -20.62 -30.07
N ALA A 133 15.66 -20.14 -29.61
CA ALA A 133 14.60 -19.63 -30.47
C ALA A 133 15.06 -18.42 -31.29
N LEU A 134 15.75 -17.47 -30.63
CA LEU A 134 16.34 -16.30 -31.28
C LEU A 134 17.39 -16.68 -32.34
N LEU A 135 18.26 -17.65 -32.04
CA LEU A 135 19.25 -18.13 -33.02
C LEU A 135 18.58 -18.80 -34.21
N LYS A 136 17.52 -19.57 -34.00
CA LYS A 136 16.73 -20.15 -35.11
C LYS A 136 16.07 -19.06 -35.95
N GLN A 137 15.48 -18.07 -35.32
CA GLN A 137 14.86 -16.93 -35.99
C GLN A 137 15.90 -16.14 -36.79
N LEU A 138 17.09 -15.87 -36.21
CA LEU A 138 18.18 -15.18 -36.88
C LEU A 138 18.58 -15.87 -38.20
N GLY A 139 18.58 -17.21 -38.23
CA GLY A 139 18.89 -17.99 -39.43
C GLY A 139 17.87 -17.84 -40.57
N THR A 140 16.68 -17.32 -40.33
CA THR A 140 15.62 -17.07 -41.31
C THR A 140 15.50 -15.61 -41.73
N LEU A 141 16.21 -14.71 -41.06
CA LEU A 141 16.18 -13.28 -41.33
C LEU A 141 17.03 -12.88 -42.52
N LYS A 142 16.63 -11.82 -43.21
CA LYS A 142 17.43 -11.18 -44.26
C LYS A 142 18.60 -10.41 -43.64
N ALA A 143 19.61 -10.13 -44.44
CA ALA A 143 20.77 -9.36 -44.05
C ALA A 143 20.35 -8.02 -43.43
N GLY A 144 20.88 -7.70 -42.22
CA GLY A 144 20.59 -6.50 -41.47
C GLY A 144 19.27 -6.47 -40.71
N GLU A 145 18.41 -7.47 -40.85
CA GLU A 145 17.20 -7.56 -40.03
C GLU A 145 17.55 -7.88 -38.55
N VAL A 146 16.69 -7.45 -37.68
CA VAL A 146 16.90 -7.54 -36.22
C VAL A 146 15.86 -8.44 -35.59
N CYS A 147 16.29 -9.32 -34.70
CA CYS A 147 15.41 -10.02 -33.78
C CYS A 147 15.79 -9.72 -32.32
N GLN A 148 14.78 -9.64 -31.45
CA GLN A 148 14.96 -9.32 -30.07
C GLN A 148 14.03 -10.17 -29.17
N SER A 149 14.52 -10.58 -28.01
CA SER A 149 13.71 -11.25 -27.00
C SER A 149 14.33 -11.07 -25.61
N ASP A 150 13.47 -11.10 -24.59
CA ASP A 150 13.89 -11.15 -23.21
C ASP A 150 14.42 -12.53 -22.86
N ILE A 151 15.72 -12.60 -22.61
CA ILE A 151 16.45 -13.87 -22.42
C ILE A 151 16.75 -14.19 -20.97
N ALA A 152 16.73 -13.19 -20.10
CA ALA A 152 17.00 -13.38 -18.68
C ALA A 152 15.97 -12.63 -17.84
N GLN A 153 15.56 -13.26 -16.74
CA GLN A 153 14.64 -12.66 -15.76
C GLN A 153 15.09 -13.01 -14.35
N GLY A 154 15.26 -11.99 -13.51
CA GLY A 154 15.49 -12.10 -12.09
C GLY A 154 14.25 -12.61 -11.35
N LYS A 155 14.44 -13.00 -10.10
CA LYS A 155 13.37 -13.38 -9.18
C LYS A 155 13.20 -12.29 -8.15
N ALA A 156 12.02 -11.68 -8.08
CA ALA A 156 11.72 -10.69 -7.05
C ALA A 156 11.71 -11.34 -5.65
N PRO A 157 12.14 -10.62 -4.61
CA PRO A 157 12.01 -11.10 -3.24
C PRO A 157 10.53 -11.20 -2.84
N VAL A 158 10.19 -12.20 -2.06
CA VAL A 158 8.87 -12.33 -1.44
C VAL A 158 8.99 -11.93 0.01
N ASN A 159 8.33 -10.83 0.39
CA ASN A 159 8.34 -10.36 1.77
C ASN A 159 7.64 -11.34 2.70
N GLY A 160 8.09 -11.36 3.94
CA GLY A 160 7.45 -12.14 5.00
C GLY A 160 6.07 -11.59 5.35
N LEU A 161 5.21 -12.46 5.83
CA LEU A 161 3.91 -12.10 6.37
C LEU A 161 4.07 -11.66 7.82
N ASN A 162 3.35 -10.62 8.21
CA ASN A 162 3.30 -10.19 9.61
C ASN A 162 2.63 -11.24 10.47
N ALA A 163 2.99 -11.28 11.76
CA ALA A 163 2.27 -12.07 12.73
C ALA A 163 0.83 -11.58 12.88
N VAL A 164 -0.09 -12.50 13.05
CA VAL A 164 -1.52 -12.22 13.24
C VAL A 164 -1.98 -12.89 14.52
N LEU A 165 -2.72 -12.13 15.35
CA LEU A 165 -3.43 -12.65 16.50
C LEU A 165 -4.85 -12.99 16.05
N GLU A 166 -5.19 -14.27 16.04
CA GLU A 166 -6.50 -14.76 15.64
C GLU A 166 -7.29 -15.14 16.89
N ARG A 167 -8.40 -14.45 17.12
CA ARG A 167 -9.33 -14.76 18.19
C ARG A 167 -10.17 -15.98 17.84
N LYS A 168 -10.42 -16.86 18.81
CA LYS A 168 -11.19 -18.10 18.63
C LYS A 168 -12.53 -18.11 19.38
N VAL A 169 -12.84 -17.04 20.11
CA VAL A 169 -14.09 -16.89 20.88
C VAL A 169 -14.84 -15.63 20.41
N PHE A 170 -16.15 -15.64 20.52
CA PHE A 170 -16.97 -14.46 20.26
C PHE A 170 -16.91 -13.51 21.46
N LEU A 171 -17.06 -12.22 21.19
CA LEU A 171 -17.22 -11.19 22.21
C LEU A 171 -18.71 -10.88 22.40
N ALA A 172 -19.06 -10.33 23.57
CA ALA A 172 -20.44 -9.96 23.86
C ALA A 172 -21.03 -9.01 22.80
N ARG A 173 -20.25 -8.04 22.34
CA ARG A 173 -20.63 -7.06 21.31
C ARG A 173 -21.03 -7.67 19.96
N GLU A 174 -20.41 -8.77 19.57
CA GLU A 174 -20.65 -9.38 18.26
C GLU A 174 -21.97 -10.15 18.20
N ARG A 175 -22.33 -10.74 19.31
CA ARG A 175 -23.54 -11.57 19.38
C ARG A 175 -24.83 -10.76 19.52
N LEU A 176 -24.77 -9.64 20.22
CA LEU A 176 -25.96 -8.79 20.47
C LEU A 176 -26.44 -8.04 19.22
N LEU A 177 -25.61 -7.95 18.19
CA LEU A 177 -25.95 -7.28 16.93
C LEU A 177 -26.50 -8.25 15.87
N GLN A 178 -26.40 -9.57 16.08
CA GLN A 178 -26.95 -10.57 15.15
C GLN A 178 -28.28 -11.10 15.66
N PRO A 179 -29.42 -10.78 15.00
CA PRO A 179 -30.71 -11.37 15.31
C PRO A 179 -30.64 -12.89 15.10
N GLN A 180 -31.13 -13.69 16.05
CA GLN A 180 -31.21 -15.13 15.86
C GLN A 180 -32.41 -15.48 14.99
N GLU A 181 -32.17 -16.16 13.87
CA GLU A 181 -33.24 -16.79 13.09
C GLU A 181 -33.74 -18.02 13.86
N ARG A 182 -35.07 -18.11 14.01
CA ARG A 182 -35.74 -19.34 14.46
C ARG A 182 -35.80 -20.33 13.31
N GLU A 183 -36.01 -21.60 13.62
CA GLU A 183 -36.19 -22.67 12.62
C GLU A 183 -37.33 -22.40 11.62
N ASP A 184 -38.25 -21.49 11.94
CA ASP A 184 -39.33 -21.03 11.09
C ASP A 184 -39.00 -19.83 10.18
N GLY A 185 -37.71 -19.38 10.18
CA GLY A 185 -37.27 -18.22 9.40
C GLY A 185 -37.67 -16.86 10.00
N SER A 186 -38.35 -16.83 11.15
CA SER A 186 -38.65 -15.60 11.86
C SER A 186 -37.50 -15.18 12.76
N VAL A 187 -37.26 -13.88 12.83
CA VAL A 187 -36.19 -13.30 13.66
C VAL A 187 -36.71 -13.03 15.07
N ASP A 188 -36.19 -13.77 16.07
CA ASP A 188 -36.52 -13.52 17.47
C ASP A 188 -35.69 -12.37 18.04
N MET A 189 -36.27 -11.19 18.00
CA MET A 189 -35.69 -9.97 18.58
C MET A 189 -35.69 -9.97 20.13
N ARG A 190 -36.28 -10.97 20.78
CA ARG A 190 -36.40 -11.07 22.25
C ARG A 190 -35.39 -12.08 22.82
N ASN A 191 -34.97 -13.06 22.03
CA ASN A 191 -33.97 -14.05 22.44
C ASN A 191 -32.59 -13.59 21.97
N LEU A 192 -31.94 -12.78 22.76
CA LEU A 192 -30.61 -12.24 22.49
C LEU A 192 -29.48 -13.22 22.84
N GLY A 193 -29.83 -14.49 23.08
CA GLY A 193 -28.90 -15.58 23.31
C GLY A 193 -28.31 -15.60 24.74
N SER A 194 -27.75 -16.76 25.12
CA SER A 194 -27.03 -16.92 26.39
C SER A 194 -25.74 -16.09 26.39
N LEU A 195 -25.33 -15.64 27.56
CA LEU A 195 -24.03 -15.01 27.80
C LEU A 195 -22.90 -15.79 27.12
N ILE A 196 -21.99 -15.06 26.51
CA ILE A 196 -20.72 -15.65 26.05
C ILE A 196 -19.82 -15.76 27.28
N VAL A 197 -19.81 -16.93 27.88
CA VAL A 197 -18.95 -17.27 29.00
C VAL A 197 -18.02 -18.37 28.52
N VAL A 198 -16.73 -18.16 28.67
CA VAL A 198 -15.72 -19.20 28.44
C VAL A 198 -15.51 -20.02 29.71
N LYS A 199 -15.15 -21.27 29.54
CA LYS A 199 -14.78 -22.15 30.63
C LYS A 199 -13.26 -22.21 30.78
N ALA A 200 -12.79 -22.62 31.93
CA ALA A 200 -11.37 -22.88 32.12
C ALA A 200 -10.86 -23.89 31.07
N ASN A 201 -9.70 -23.61 30.48
CA ASN A 201 -9.04 -24.28 29.36
C ASN A 201 -9.64 -24.07 27.97
N ASP A 202 -10.65 -23.20 27.81
CA ASP A 202 -11.11 -22.82 26.49
C ASP A 202 -10.02 -22.00 25.75
N LEU A 203 -9.86 -22.27 24.44
CA LEU A 203 -8.92 -21.58 23.60
C LEU A 203 -9.47 -20.20 23.21
N LEU A 204 -8.77 -19.15 23.62
CA LEU A 204 -9.19 -17.77 23.43
C LEU A 204 -8.60 -17.14 22.17
N MET A 205 -7.28 -17.27 22.00
CA MET A 205 -6.54 -16.60 20.92
C MET A 205 -5.37 -17.45 20.44
N VAL A 206 -5.04 -17.34 19.16
CA VAL A 206 -3.90 -18.01 18.53
C VAL A 206 -3.03 -16.98 17.82
N LYS A 207 -1.75 -16.98 18.11
CA LYS A 207 -0.76 -16.21 17.39
C LYS A 207 -0.22 -17.03 16.21
N HIS A 208 -0.39 -16.52 15.01
CA HIS A 208 0.31 -16.98 13.82
C HIS A 208 1.62 -16.20 13.71
N PRO A 209 2.78 -16.85 13.84
CA PRO A 209 4.07 -16.14 13.87
C PRO A 209 4.36 -15.48 12.51
N ALA A 210 5.14 -14.41 12.56
CA ALA A 210 5.65 -13.77 11.36
C ALA A 210 6.57 -14.71 10.56
N THR A 211 6.60 -14.54 9.24
CA THR A 211 7.49 -15.30 8.36
C THR A 211 8.64 -14.44 7.87
N GLU A 212 9.79 -15.03 7.62
CA GLU A 212 10.96 -14.28 7.15
C GLU A 212 10.88 -13.88 5.66
N GLY A 213 10.00 -14.52 4.90
CA GLY A 213 9.95 -14.37 3.45
C GLY A 213 11.09 -15.11 2.74
N THR A 214 11.22 -14.89 1.45
CA THR A 214 12.28 -15.50 0.64
C THR A 214 13.03 -14.45 -0.16
N PRO A 215 14.39 -14.49 -0.17
CA PRO A 215 15.16 -13.56 -0.95
C PRO A 215 14.98 -13.79 -2.45
N GLY A 216 15.09 -12.72 -3.22
CA GLY A 216 15.16 -12.74 -4.66
C GLY A 216 16.60 -12.65 -5.17
N TYR A 217 16.74 -12.58 -6.46
CA TYR A 217 18.02 -12.28 -7.12
C TYR A 217 17.77 -11.57 -8.46
N ASN A 218 18.68 -10.70 -8.83
CA ASN A 218 18.66 -10.06 -10.13
C ASN A 218 19.44 -10.91 -11.16
N ILE A 219 19.43 -10.49 -12.41
CA ILE A 219 20.10 -11.20 -13.50
C ILE A 219 21.63 -11.24 -13.37
N LYS A 220 22.23 -10.40 -12.52
CA LYS A 220 23.66 -10.38 -12.20
C LYS A 220 24.04 -11.31 -11.05
N GLY A 221 23.05 -11.95 -10.40
CA GLY A 221 23.28 -12.82 -9.24
C GLY A 221 23.36 -12.07 -7.91
N GLU A 222 23.10 -10.77 -7.89
CA GLU A 222 23.02 -10.00 -6.64
C GLU A 222 21.74 -10.41 -5.90
N VAL A 223 21.86 -10.73 -4.61
CA VAL A 223 20.73 -11.14 -3.78
C VAL A 223 19.88 -9.92 -3.43
N LEU A 224 18.61 -9.97 -3.73
CA LEU A 224 17.62 -8.98 -3.32
C LEU A 224 17.01 -9.42 -1.99
N LYS A 225 17.31 -8.68 -0.93
CA LYS A 225 16.82 -8.99 0.42
C LYS A 225 15.31 -8.79 0.49
N GLN A 226 14.62 -9.75 1.08
CA GLN A 226 13.23 -9.63 1.48
C GLN A 226 13.11 -8.83 2.77
N LYS A 227 11.94 -8.25 3.02
CA LYS A 227 11.60 -7.67 4.32
C LYS A 227 10.96 -8.78 5.17
N PRO A 228 11.48 -9.07 6.37
CA PRO A 228 10.82 -10.01 7.28
C PRO A 228 9.48 -9.43 7.74
N GLY A 229 8.52 -10.28 8.03
CA GLY A 229 7.27 -9.89 8.65
C GLY A 229 7.49 -9.35 10.06
N LYS A 230 6.69 -8.38 10.46
CA LYS A 230 6.71 -7.83 11.83
C LYS A 230 6.08 -8.85 12.79
N ASP A 231 6.71 -9.10 13.92
CA ASP A 231 6.13 -9.95 14.95
C ASP A 231 5.06 -9.19 15.76
N ALA A 232 4.09 -9.92 16.31
CA ALA A 232 3.08 -9.41 17.21
C ALA A 232 3.31 -10.01 18.60
N VAL A 233 3.21 -9.19 19.62
CA VAL A 233 3.33 -9.65 21.01
C VAL A 233 2.00 -10.24 21.44
N LEU A 234 1.98 -11.50 21.88
CA LEU A 234 0.84 -12.11 22.57
C LEU A 234 1.13 -12.10 24.07
N GLN A 235 0.21 -11.55 24.85
CA GLN A 235 0.33 -11.44 26.31
C GLN A 235 -0.86 -12.10 27.00
N ALA A 236 -0.59 -12.85 28.05
CA ALA A 236 -1.62 -13.31 28.96
C ALA A 236 -2.09 -12.17 29.85
N GLY A 237 -3.40 -12.03 30.00
CA GLY A 237 -4.03 -11.05 30.87
C GLY A 237 -4.67 -11.70 32.09
N THR A 238 -5.54 -10.93 32.78
CA THR A 238 -6.28 -11.47 33.93
C THR A 238 -7.13 -12.66 33.50
N GLY A 239 -7.10 -13.74 34.29
CA GLY A 239 -7.90 -14.94 34.00
C GLY A 239 -7.49 -15.72 32.73
N THR A 240 -6.31 -15.46 32.18
CA THR A 240 -5.78 -16.15 30.98
C THR A 240 -4.35 -16.61 31.21
N ASP A 241 -3.92 -17.64 30.50
CA ASP A 241 -2.53 -18.12 30.50
C ASP A 241 -2.20 -18.79 29.15
N PHE A 242 -0.92 -18.97 28.91
CA PHE A 242 -0.47 -19.68 27.70
C PHE A 242 -0.77 -21.17 27.80
N HIS A 243 -1.11 -21.77 26.67
CA HIS A 243 -1.32 -23.21 26.62
C HIS A 243 -0.02 -23.96 26.95
N PRO A 244 -0.01 -24.95 27.86
CA PRO A 244 1.22 -25.60 28.36
C PRO A 244 2.11 -26.22 27.27
N LYS A 245 1.52 -26.58 26.13
CA LYS A 245 2.23 -27.24 25.01
C LYS A 245 2.52 -26.28 23.84
N ASP A 246 1.98 -25.06 23.85
CA ASP A 246 2.08 -24.18 22.70
C ASP A 246 2.01 -22.70 23.16
N PRO A 247 3.14 -21.99 23.22
CA PRO A 247 3.18 -20.61 23.68
C PRO A 247 2.49 -19.61 22.71
N ASN A 248 2.09 -20.08 21.53
CA ASN A 248 1.32 -19.26 20.58
C ASN A 248 -0.20 -19.35 20.81
N LYS A 249 -0.64 -20.05 21.82
CA LYS A 249 -2.06 -20.19 22.18
C LYS A 249 -2.34 -19.65 23.55
N LEU A 250 -3.38 -18.83 23.66
CA LEU A 250 -3.89 -18.28 24.92
C LEU A 250 -5.17 -19.01 25.30
N ILE A 251 -5.25 -19.47 26.57
CA ILE A 251 -6.39 -20.18 27.12
C ILE A 251 -6.94 -19.48 28.35
N ALA A 252 -8.21 -19.68 28.64
CA ALA A 252 -8.84 -19.24 29.90
C ALA A 252 -8.35 -20.09 31.08
N THR A 253 -8.03 -19.45 32.21
CA THR A 253 -7.71 -20.15 33.47
C THR A 253 -8.91 -20.23 34.39
N VAL A 254 -9.84 -19.29 34.25
CA VAL A 254 -11.08 -19.17 35.02
C VAL A 254 -12.28 -19.08 34.06
N PRO A 255 -13.47 -19.51 34.50
CA PRO A 255 -14.68 -19.22 33.74
C PRO A 255 -15.04 -17.73 33.86
N GLY A 256 -15.47 -17.10 32.77
CA GLY A 256 -15.84 -15.69 32.78
C GLY A 256 -16.13 -15.14 31.38
N GLN A 257 -16.28 -13.84 31.27
CA GLN A 257 -16.48 -13.18 29.99
C GLN A 257 -15.13 -12.87 29.32
N PRO A 258 -14.91 -13.31 28.10
CA PRO A 258 -13.71 -12.95 27.36
C PRO A 258 -13.76 -11.49 26.93
N VAL A 259 -12.73 -10.74 27.26
CA VAL A 259 -12.52 -9.33 26.89
C VAL A 259 -11.22 -9.22 26.08
N GLU A 260 -11.31 -8.67 24.90
CA GLU A 260 -10.16 -8.49 24.01
C GLU A 260 -9.33 -7.28 24.44
N THR A 261 -8.02 -7.48 24.52
CA THR A 261 -7.05 -6.42 24.76
C THR A 261 -6.19 -6.19 23.52
N ARG A 262 -5.37 -5.15 23.52
CA ARG A 262 -4.50 -4.84 22.37
C ARG A 262 -3.53 -5.98 22.00
N THR A 263 -3.09 -6.75 22.97
CA THR A 263 -2.04 -7.77 22.81
C THR A 263 -2.43 -9.17 23.27
N GLY A 264 -3.70 -9.39 23.62
CA GLY A 264 -4.18 -10.67 24.14
C GLY A 264 -5.64 -10.62 24.54
N MET A 265 -6.00 -11.38 25.57
CA MET A 265 -7.36 -11.41 26.10
C MET A 265 -7.33 -11.51 27.63
N ASN A 266 -8.35 -10.93 28.28
CA ASN A 266 -8.70 -11.15 29.67
C ASN A 266 -9.92 -12.06 29.76
N VAL A 267 -10.10 -12.70 30.90
CA VAL A 267 -11.37 -13.32 31.29
C VAL A 267 -11.75 -12.70 32.62
N ASP A 268 -12.80 -11.88 32.58
CA ASP A 268 -13.22 -11.06 33.71
C ASP A 268 -14.42 -11.68 34.42
N ASP A 269 -14.52 -11.43 35.72
CA ASP A 269 -15.73 -11.71 36.47
C ASP A 269 -16.91 -10.91 35.92
N ILE A 270 -18.11 -11.48 36.00
CA ILE A 270 -19.33 -10.85 35.47
C ILE A 270 -20.28 -10.58 36.61
N LEU A 271 -20.66 -9.31 36.77
CA LEU A 271 -21.79 -8.93 37.59
C LEU A 271 -23.07 -8.95 36.76
N GLN A 272 -23.97 -9.86 37.04
CA GLN A 272 -25.27 -9.90 36.37
C GLN A 272 -26.36 -9.25 37.22
N LEU A 273 -27.05 -8.28 36.61
CA LEU A 273 -28.18 -7.57 37.21
C LEU A 273 -29.41 -7.71 36.31
N LYS A 274 -30.60 -7.58 36.90
CA LYS A 274 -31.82 -7.55 36.09
C LYS A 274 -32.04 -6.16 35.54
N ASP A 275 -32.26 -5.18 36.43
CA ASP A 275 -32.46 -3.77 36.11
C ASP A 275 -31.58 -2.93 37.03
N VAL A 276 -31.25 -1.71 36.61
CA VAL A 276 -30.57 -0.73 37.46
C VAL A 276 -31.51 0.45 37.68
N ASP A 277 -32.04 0.52 38.86
CA ASP A 277 -33.04 1.49 39.29
C ASP A 277 -32.71 2.08 40.69
N ILE A 278 -33.63 2.85 41.27
CA ILE A 278 -33.48 3.44 42.60
C ILE A 278 -33.28 2.33 43.66
N GLY A 279 -33.86 1.14 43.46
CA GLY A 279 -33.71 0.00 44.38
C GLY A 279 -32.34 -0.63 44.38
N THR A 280 -31.71 -0.70 43.18
CA THR A 280 -30.33 -1.21 43.04
C THR A 280 -29.28 -0.14 43.31
N GLY A 281 -29.61 1.14 43.11
CA GLY A 281 -28.70 2.27 43.25
C GLY A 281 -27.63 2.37 42.18
N HIS A 282 -26.61 3.20 42.43
CA HIS A 282 -25.44 3.31 41.54
C HIS A 282 -24.56 2.08 41.66
N ILE A 283 -24.06 1.62 40.52
CA ILE A 283 -23.24 0.42 40.42
C ILE A 283 -21.79 0.82 40.08
N SER A 284 -20.84 0.25 40.81
CA SER A 284 -19.42 0.31 40.47
C SER A 284 -18.82 -1.08 40.69
N PHE A 285 -18.29 -1.68 39.64
CA PHE A 285 -17.80 -3.06 39.67
C PHE A 285 -16.45 -3.21 38.95
N LYS A 286 -15.57 -4.01 39.57
CA LYS A 286 -14.31 -4.38 38.93
C LYS A 286 -14.50 -5.67 38.16
N GLY A 287 -14.61 -5.54 36.85
CA GLY A 287 -14.96 -6.60 35.92
C GLY A 287 -16.09 -6.14 35.00
N SER A 288 -16.69 -7.03 34.24
CA SER A 288 -17.75 -6.72 33.28
C SER A 288 -19.14 -6.75 33.94
N ILE A 289 -20.05 -5.90 33.47
CA ILE A 289 -21.43 -5.82 33.98
C ILE A 289 -22.40 -6.23 32.84
N LEU A 290 -23.31 -7.13 33.19
CA LEU A 290 -24.45 -7.50 32.35
C LEU A 290 -25.75 -7.07 33.00
N ILE A 291 -26.50 -6.20 32.35
CA ILE A 291 -27.84 -5.79 32.73
C ILE A 291 -28.83 -6.40 31.76
N THR A 292 -29.67 -7.36 32.20
CA THR A 292 -30.60 -8.09 31.34
C THR A 292 -31.87 -7.30 31.02
N GLY A 293 -32.16 -6.27 31.80
CA GLY A 293 -33.24 -5.32 31.58
C GLY A 293 -32.75 -3.92 31.25
N ASP A 294 -33.33 -2.92 31.90
CA ASP A 294 -33.14 -1.50 31.59
C ASP A 294 -32.27 -0.78 32.67
N VAL A 295 -31.63 0.31 32.25
CA VAL A 295 -30.99 1.27 33.15
C VAL A 295 -31.87 2.53 33.23
N HIS A 296 -32.37 2.83 34.41
CA HIS A 296 -33.33 3.89 34.62
C HIS A 296 -32.68 5.26 34.95
N GLU A 297 -33.53 6.29 34.86
CA GLU A 297 -33.14 7.69 35.03
C GLU A 297 -32.33 7.94 36.32
N GLY A 298 -31.26 8.73 36.20
CA GLY A 298 -30.41 9.14 37.31
C GLY A 298 -29.39 8.10 37.76
N MET A 299 -29.40 6.90 37.19
CA MET A 299 -28.47 5.84 37.60
C MET A 299 -27.09 6.05 36.97
N VAL A 300 -26.07 5.63 37.73
CA VAL A 300 -24.67 5.66 37.32
C VAL A 300 -24.12 4.24 37.39
N VAL A 301 -23.60 3.72 36.26
CA VAL A 301 -22.99 2.40 36.17
C VAL A 301 -21.55 2.55 35.74
N LYS A 302 -20.62 2.08 36.57
CA LYS A 302 -19.17 2.09 36.28
C LYS A 302 -18.60 0.68 36.27
N SER A 303 -17.80 0.37 35.27
CA SER A 303 -17.16 -0.92 35.06
C SER A 303 -15.70 -0.75 34.67
N SER A 304 -14.81 -1.58 35.23
CA SER A 304 -13.44 -1.70 34.70
C SER A 304 -13.32 -2.66 33.52
N GLY A 305 -14.41 -3.34 33.15
CA GLY A 305 -14.56 -4.15 31.93
C GLY A 305 -15.66 -3.60 31.03
N ASP A 306 -16.39 -4.50 30.39
CA ASP A 306 -17.48 -4.15 29.49
C ASP A 306 -18.79 -3.88 30.24
N ILE A 307 -19.65 -3.03 29.67
CA ILE A 307 -21.04 -2.86 30.11
C ILE A 307 -21.96 -3.32 28.99
N THR A 308 -22.76 -4.34 29.28
CA THR A 308 -23.78 -4.85 28.35
C THR A 308 -25.17 -4.64 28.92
N VAL A 309 -26.02 -3.88 28.20
CA VAL A 309 -27.42 -3.64 28.55
C VAL A 309 -28.31 -4.27 27.49
N MET A 310 -29.13 -5.25 27.87
CA MET A 310 -30.04 -5.93 26.95
C MET A 310 -31.31 -5.11 26.67
N GLY A 311 -31.61 -4.15 27.53
CA GLY A 311 -32.73 -3.25 27.45
C GLY A 311 -32.38 -1.86 26.91
N PHE A 312 -33.04 -0.87 27.48
CA PHE A 312 -32.81 0.55 27.22
C PHE A 312 -31.93 1.18 28.31
N VAL A 313 -31.26 2.24 27.93
CA VAL A 313 -30.63 3.19 28.87
C VAL A 313 -31.42 4.49 28.79
N ASP A 314 -32.09 4.89 29.85
CA ASP A 314 -32.89 6.12 29.90
C ASP A 314 -32.28 7.08 30.90
N SER A 315 -31.86 8.26 30.43
CA SER A 315 -31.41 9.39 31.25
C SER A 315 -30.38 9.00 32.33
N ALA A 316 -29.41 8.14 31.99
CA ALA A 316 -28.43 7.55 32.89
C ALA A 316 -26.99 7.78 32.44
N THR A 317 -26.04 7.50 33.31
CA THR A 317 -24.60 7.60 32.99
C THR A 317 -23.96 6.22 33.04
N LEU A 318 -23.27 5.83 31.92
CA LEU A 318 -22.47 4.62 31.86
C LEU A 318 -21.00 4.99 31.64
N GLU A 319 -20.09 4.40 32.42
CA GLU A 319 -18.64 4.57 32.28
C GLU A 319 -17.99 3.18 32.25
N ALA A 320 -17.36 2.82 31.11
CA ALA A 320 -16.67 1.56 30.93
C ALA A 320 -15.21 1.78 30.52
N GLU A 321 -14.29 1.02 31.10
CA GLU A 321 -12.92 0.91 30.58
C GLU A 321 -12.84 -0.02 29.36
N GLY A 322 -13.84 -0.90 29.17
CA GLY A 322 -14.07 -1.71 28.00
C GLY A 322 -15.14 -1.13 27.06
N ASP A 323 -15.86 -2.03 26.41
CA ASP A 323 -16.93 -1.72 25.46
C ASP A 323 -18.27 -1.45 26.15
N VAL A 324 -19.11 -0.62 25.53
CA VAL A 324 -20.50 -0.43 25.95
C VAL A 324 -21.43 -0.91 24.85
N THR A 325 -22.26 -1.91 25.16
CA THR A 325 -23.24 -2.44 24.22
C THR A 325 -24.66 -2.31 24.77
N VAL A 326 -25.52 -1.59 24.05
CA VAL A 326 -26.93 -1.44 24.39
C VAL A 326 -27.80 -2.06 23.31
N SER A 327 -28.45 -3.17 23.62
CA SER A 327 -29.15 -3.98 22.62
C SER A 327 -30.38 -3.32 22.03
N LYS A 328 -31.09 -2.47 22.79
CA LYS A 328 -32.25 -1.75 22.27
C LYS A 328 -31.88 -0.31 21.93
N GLY A 329 -31.76 0.56 22.92
CA GLY A 329 -31.51 1.96 22.60
C GLY A 329 -31.12 2.80 23.80
N ILE A 330 -30.54 3.93 23.49
CA ILE A 330 -30.07 4.94 24.44
C ILE A 330 -30.95 6.16 24.25
N ILE A 331 -31.66 6.54 25.31
CA ILE A 331 -32.63 7.61 25.28
C ILE A 331 -32.25 8.63 26.35
N GLY A 332 -32.25 9.87 26.01
CA GLY A 332 -32.05 10.98 26.94
C GLY A 332 -33.02 12.10 26.67
N ARG A 333 -32.78 13.18 27.37
CA ARG A 333 -33.50 14.46 27.23
C ARG A 333 -32.47 15.58 27.13
N GLN A 334 -32.78 16.59 26.38
CA GLN A 334 -31.99 17.81 26.38
C GLN A 334 -32.31 18.63 27.63
N ILE A 335 -31.30 18.89 28.45
CA ILE A 335 -31.43 19.67 29.68
C ILE A 335 -31.21 21.16 29.37
N LYS A 336 -30.13 21.46 28.64
CA LYS A 336 -29.76 22.79 28.13
C LYS A 336 -29.17 22.65 26.72
N ALA A 337 -28.84 23.78 26.10
CA ALA A 337 -28.09 23.74 24.86
C ALA A 337 -26.81 22.92 25.05
N ASN A 338 -26.64 21.84 24.28
CA ASN A 338 -25.49 20.92 24.32
C ASN A 338 -25.31 20.11 25.62
N GLU A 339 -26.31 20.04 26.50
CA GLU A 339 -26.28 19.24 27.73
C GLU A 339 -27.43 18.22 27.71
N TYR A 340 -27.07 16.96 27.89
CA TYR A 340 -28.01 15.82 27.81
C TYR A 340 -28.05 15.05 29.12
N SER A 341 -29.20 14.45 29.41
CA SER A 341 -29.41 13.62 30.61
C SER A 341 -28.70 12.27 30.54
N THR A 342 -28.41 11.77 29.32
CA THR A 342 -27.70 10.50 29.13
C THR A 342 -26.27 10.77 28.68
N ASN A 343 -25.31 10.20 29.45
CA ASN A 343 -23.90 10.30 29.16
C ASN A 343 -23.27 8.91 29.15
N ILE A 344 -22.61 8.55 28.05
CA ILE A 344 -21.94 7.26 27.92
C ILE A 344 -20.48 7.50 27.57
N HIS A 345 -19.59 6.97 28.40
CA HIS A 345 -18.14 7.02 28.19
C HIS A 345 -17.57 5.61 28.10
N SER A 346 -16.85 5.31 27.02
CA SER A 346 -16.18 4.03 26.83
C SER A 346 -14.73 4.27 26.39
N GLN A 347 -13.79 3.52 26.97
CA GLN A 347 -12.43 3.46 26.43
C GLN A 347 -12.34 2.51 25.22
N GLY A 348 -13.32 1.63 25.03
CA GLY A 348 -13.52 0.78 23.88
C GLY A 348 -14.54 1.35 22.89
N GLN A 349 -15.40 0.50 22.38
CA GLN A 349 -16.45 0.77 21.40
C GLN A 349 -17.80 1.01 22.07
N ILE A 350 -18.65 1.83 21.46
CA ILE A 350 -20.06 1.96 21.83
C ILE A 350 -20.93 1.40 20.71
N SER A 351 -21.86 0.50 21.07
CA SER A 351 -22.79 -0.12 20.13
C SER A 351 -24.23 0.02 20.62
N ALA A 352 -25.13 0.52 19.76
CA ALA A 352 -26.56 0.64 20.06
C ALA A 352 -27.41 0.50 18.81
N GLN A 353 -28.70 0.17 18.96
CA GLN A 353 -29.62 0.21 17.81
C GLN A 353 -30.14 1.63 17.55
N PHE A 354 -30.43 2.35 18.61
CA PHE A 354 -31.08 3.65 18.55
C PHE A 354 -30.49 4.57 19.61
N VAL A 355 -30.23 5.82 19.25
CA VAL A 355 -29.66 6.84 20.16
C VAL A 355 -30.42 8.15 19.96
N GLN A 356 -30.87 8.75 21.06
CA GLN A 356 -31.58 10.02 21.02
C GLN A 356 -31.22 10.88 22.24
N TYR A 357 -30.99 12.18 22.01
CA TYR A 357 -30.69 13.19 23.03
C TYR A 357 -29.64 12.73 24.06
N SER A 358 -28.53 12.19 23.57
CA SER A 358 -27.51 11.58 24.40
C SER A 358 -26.12 12.10 24.02
N ASN A 359 -25.20 12.03 24.97
CA ASN A 359 -23.79 12.33 24.77
C ASN A 359 -22.98 11.02 24.81
N LEU A 360 -22.35 10.65 23.71
CA LEU A 360 -21.55 9.45 23.58
C LEU A 360 -20.08 9.80 23.34
N VAL A 361 -19.18 9.29 24.16
CA VAL A 361 -17.74 9.47 24.00
C VAL A 361 -17.05 8.11 23.99
N ALA A 362 -16.35 7.77 22.92
CA ALA A 362 -15.63 6.51 22.77
C ALA A 362 -14.19 6.75 22.30
N LYS A 363 -13.25 5.93 22.75
CA LYS A 363 -11.91 5.86 22.12
C LYS A 363 -11.91 4.91 20.91
N GLY A 364 -12.72 3.85 20.95
CA GLY A 364 -12.97 2.95 19.82
C GLY A 364 -14.07 3.48 18.90
N ASN A 365 -14.69 2.60 18.12
CA ASN A 365 -15.73 2.96 17.18
C ASN A 365 -17.10 3.22 17.87
N ILE A 366 -17.96 3.98 17.21
CA ILE A 366 -19.37 4.09 17.59
C ILE A 366 -20.21 3.48 16.48
N LEU A 367 -21.04 2.48 16.82
CA LEU A 367 -21.92 1.78 15.91
C LEU A 367 -23.38 1.97 16.32
N VAL A 368 -24.18 2.58 15.45
CA VAL A 368 -25.62 2.75 15.63
C VAL A 368 -26.34 2.12 14.45
N THR A 369 -27.16 1.08 14.69
CA THR A 369 -27.70 0.30 13.58
C THR A 369 -28.98 0.86 12.96
N LYS A 370 -29.67 1.79 13.63
CA LYS A 370 -30.94 2.36 13.12
C LYS A 370 -30.92 3.87 13.01
N GLN A 371 -30.84 4.58 14.15
CA GLN A 371 -30.99 6.04 14.17
C GLN A 371 -30.14 6.67 15.26
N LEU A 372 -29.52 7.79 14.91
CA LEU A 372 -28.78 8.67 15.81
C LEU A 372 -29.39 10.07 15.68
N LEU A 373 -30.19 10.44 16.70
CA LEU A 373 -31.02 11.64 16.64
C LEU A 373 -30.60 12.64 17.73
N HIS A 374 -30.42 13.90 17.35
CA HIS A 374 -30.23 15.05 18.25
C HIS A 374 -29.20 14.80 19.37
N SER A 375 -28.13 14.09 19.07
CA SER A 375 -27.16 13.62 20.05
C SER A 375 -25.77 14.19 19.75
N HIS A 376 -24.92 14.20 20.76
CA HIS A 376 -23.51 14.49 20.58
C HIS A 376 -22.71 13.18 20.61
N THR A 377 -21.91 12.98 19.58
CA THR A 377 -21.00 11.84 19.54
C THR A 377 -19.57 12.31 19.30
N LYS A 378 -18.62 11.75 20.03
CA LYS A 378 -17.20 11.96 19.84
C LYS A 378 -16.47 10.62 19.90
N THR A 379 -15.72 10.29 18.84
CA THR A 379 -14.90 9.08 18.81
C THR A 379 -13.55 9.32 18.13
N ALA A 380 -12.49 8.72 18.67
CA ALA A 380 -11.20 8.63 18.00
C ALA A 380 -11.18 7.53 16.92
N GLY A 381 -12.20 6.69 16.86
CA GLY A 381 -12.45 5.70 15.82
C GLY A 381 -13.36 6.21 14.70
N SER A 382 -14.11 5.30 14.11
CA SER A 382 -15.15 5.58 13.11
C SER A 382 -16.54 5.63 13.73
N LEU A 383 -17.42 6.44 13.15
CA LEU A 383 -18.84 6.45 13.45
C LEU A 383 -19.61 5.79 12.30
N THR A 384 -20.31 4.71 12.60
CA THR A 384 -21.17 4.02 11.62
C THR A 384 -22.63 4.12 12.06
N VAL A 385 -23.47 4.73 11.24
CA VAL A 385 -24.92 4.79 11.43
C VAL A 385 -25.57 4.05 10.28
N SER A 386 -25.59 2.73 10.39
CA SER A 386 -26.12 1.84 9.34
C SER A 386 -26.46 0.47 9.90
N ASP A 387 -27.53 -0.13 9.41
CA ASP A 387 -27.78 -1.55 9.59
C ASP A 387 -26.86 -2.39 8.67
N PRO A 388 -26.65 -3.69 8.93
CA PRO A 388 -25.81 -4.54 8.09
C PRO A 388 -26.25 -4.61 6.63
N SER A 389 -27.54 -4.35 6.34
CA SER A 389 -28.06 -4.33 4.97
C SER A 389 -27.87 -3.00 4.24
N GLY A 390 -27.37 -1.94 4.91
CA GLY A 390 -27.23 -0.59 4.35
C GLY A 390 -28.57 0.09 4.02
N ARG A 391 -29.68 -0.38 4.61
CA ARG A 391 -31.02 0.15 4.30
C ARG A 391 -31.52 1.19 5.29
N ARG A 392 -31.10 1.10 6.55
CA ARG A 392 -31.48 1.98 7.66
C ARG A 392 -30.26 2.54 8.33
N GLY A 393 -30.32 3.80 8.72
CA GLY A 393 -29.20 4.46 9.39
C GLY A 393 -29.31 5.98 9.25
N ASP A 394 -30.14 6.62 10.07
CA ASP A 394 -30.42 8.05 10.00
C ASP A 394 -29.58 8.80 11.03
N LEU A 395 -28.74 9.71 10.58
CA LEU A 395 -27.99 10.66 11.41
C LEU A 395 -28.64 12.03 11.28
N VAL A 396 -29.43 12.45 12.28
CA VAL A 396 -30.24 13.66 12.20
C VAL A 396 -30.04 14.53 13.44
N GLY A 397 -29.63 15.75 13.23
CA GLY A 397 -29.45 16.76 14.30
C GLY A 397 -28.30 16.44 15.26
N GLY A 398 -27.91 17.44 16.03
CA GLY A 398 -26.80 17.33 16.99
C GLY A 398 -25.42 17.43 16.33
N VAL A 399 -24.40 16.87 16.97
CA VAL A 399 -23.00 16.95 16.54
C VAL A 399 -22.38 15.55 16.50
N ALA A 400 -21.90 15.15 15.34
CA ALA A 400 -21.21 13.89 15.13
C ALA A 400 -19.73 14.14 14.84
N ARG A 401 -18.83 13.62 15.70
CA ARG A 401 -17.36 13.75 15.52
C ARG A 401 -16.71 12.38 15.49
N ALA A 402 -15.99 12.07 14.42
CA ALA A 402 -15.21 10.85 14.31
C ALA A 402 -13.90 11.09 13.55
N GLU A 403 -12.80 10.58 14.07
CA GLU A 403 -11.49 10.81 13.46
C GLU A 403 -11.25 9.90 12.27
N LYS A 404 -11.72 8.65 12.31
CA LYS A 404 -11.43 7.62 11.27
C LYS A 404 -12.56 7.41 10.24
N GLY A 405 -13.38 8.43 10.05
CA GLY A 405 -14.44 8.38 9.04
C GLY A 405 -15.85 8.23 9.62
N ILE A 406 -16.84 8.62 8.82
CA ILE A 406 -18.26 8.54 9.16
C ILE A 406 -18.99 7.84 8.02
N THR A 407 -19.75 6.80 8.35
CA THR A 407 -20.62 6.12 7.39
C THR A 407 -22.06 6.22 7.88
N ALA A 408 -22.96 6.75 7.06
CA ALA A 408 -24.39 6.82 7.38
C ALA A 408 -25.24 6.49 6.15
N VAL A 409 -26.45 5.99 6.37
CA VAL A 409 -27.40 5.77 5.26
C VAL A 409 -28.01 7.10 4.85
N VAL A 410 -28.42 7.90 5.82
CA VAL A 410 -28.98 9.24 5.60
C VAL A 410 -28.33 10.22 6.58
N ILE A 411 -27.97 11.41 6.12
CA ILE A 411 -27.51 12.52 6.96
C ILE A 411 -28.46 13.71 6.81
N GLY A 412 -28.96 14.23 7.93
CA GLY A 412 -29.94 15.30 7.97
C GLY A 412 -31.38 14.79 7.79
N ALA A 413 -32.31 15.70 7.65
CA ALA A 413 -33.72 15.40 7.45
C ALA A 413 -34.35 16.38 6.44
N THR A 414 -35.47 15.97 5.82
CA THR A 414 -36.25 16.80 4.89
C THR A 414 -36.72 18.12 5.51
N ALA A 415 -36.92 18.14 6.83
CA ALA A 415 -37.26 19.35 7.59
C ALA A 415 -36.11 20.35 7.71
N GLY A 416 -34.91 20.05 7.20
CA GLY A 416 -33.75 20.91 7.28
C GLY A 416 -33.17 21.05 8.70
N THR A 417 -33.26 19.99 9.49
CA THR A 417 -32.68 19.95 10.84
C THR A 417 -31.16 20.17 10.77
N LYS A 418 -30.67 21.16 11.52
CA LYS A 418 -29.22 21.43 11.59
C LYS A 418 -28.49 20.20 12.11
N THR A 419 -27.53 19.71 11.34
CA THR A 419 -26.73 18.53 11.67
C THR A 419 -25.26 18.87 11.41
N ASP A 420 -24.43 18.79 12.45
CA ASP A 420 -23.02 19.13 12.37
C ASP A 420 -22.19 17.86 12.36
N VAL A 421 -21.36 17.68 11.33
CA VAL A 421 -20.57 16.45 11.10
C VAL A 421 -19.10 16.81 10.96
N TYR A 422 -18.26 16.25 11.83
CA TYR A 422 -16.81 16.48 11.87
C TYR A 422 -16.04 15.18 11.64
N CYS A 423 -15.14 15.18 10.69
CA CYS A 423 -14.33 14.02 10.37
C CYS A 423 -12.87 14.43 10.19
N ALA A 424 -11.94 13.55 10.57
CA ALA A 424 -10.52 13.71 10.31
C ALA A 424 -9.93 15.05 10.82
N MET A 425 -10.28 15.45 12.03
CA MET A 425 -9.87 16.73 12.60
C MET A 425 -8.44 16.74 13.16
N GLU A 426 -7.87 15.56 13.49
CA GLU A 426 -6.53 15.41 14.09
C GLU A 426 -5.38 15.54 13.06
N HIS A 427 -5.69 15.67 11.77
CA HIS A 427 -4.66 15.77 10.72
C HIS A 427 -3.64 16.90 10.95
N ALA A 428 -4.06 18.03 11.53
CA ALA A 428 -3.16 19.13 11.82
C ALA A 428 -2.13 18.77 12.91
N GLU A 429 -2.54 18.02 13.92
CA GLU A 429 -1.68 17.51 15.00
C GLU A 429 -0.70 16.47 14.43
N LEU A 430 -1.21 15.50 13.67
CA LEU A 430 -0.37 14.49 13.00
C LEU A 430 0.67 15.11 12.06
N LYS A 431 0.32 16.20 11.37
CA LYS A 431 1.28 16.94 10.54
C LYS A 431 2.36 17.64 11.37
N GLN A 432 2.02 18.10 12.55
CA GLN A 432 2.99 18.67 13.48
C GLN A 432 3.93 17.58 14.03
N ASP A 433 3.39 16.42 14.38
CA ASP A 433 4.19 15.27 14.86
C ASP A 433 5.13 14.77 13.75
N LEU A 434 4.66 14.72 12.50
CA LEU A 434 5.50 14.38 11.35
C LEU A 434 6.68 15.36 11.20
N LYS A 435 6.43 16.65 11.44
CA LYS A 435 7.48 17.67 11.37
C LYS A 435 8.51 17.49 12.49
N LEU A 436 8.08 17.16 13.69
CA LEU A 436 8.99 16.88 14.82
C LEU A 436 9.86 15.65 14.54
N LEU A 437 9.27 14.61 13.95
CA LEU A 437 10.02 13.41 13.54
C LEU A 437 11.04 13.72 12.42
N ASP A 438 10.70 14.55 11.45
CA ASP A 438 11.61 15.04 10.40
C ASP A 438 12.80 15.83 11.00
N GLU A 439 12.51 16.68 11.99
CA GLU A 439 13.55 17.44 12.71
C GLU A 439 14.48 16.49 13.51
N SER A 440 13.95 15.43 14.14
CA SER A 440 14.73 14.40 14.82
C SER A 440 15.67 13.66 13.86
N VAL A 441 15.14 13.18 12.74
CA VAL A 441 15.94 12.49 11.69
C VAL A 441 17.05 13.40 11.18
N LYS A 442 16.76 14.68 10.90
CA LYS A 442 17.77 15.66 10.46
C LYS A 442 18.84 15.90 11.51
N ALA A 443 18.47 15.96 12.78
CA ALA A 443 19.44 16.11 13.87
C ALA A 443 20.40 14.91 13.96
N MET A 444 19.89 13.69 13.77
CA MET A 444 20.73 12.49 13.72
C MET A 444 21.68 12.46 12.51
N VAL A 445 21.25 12.95 11.35
CA VAL A 445 22.12 13.13 10.19
C VAL A 445 23.27 14.07 10.52
N VAL A 446 22.98 15.22 11.11
CA VAL A 446 24.02 16.20 11.51
C VAL A 446 24.99 15.59 12.54
N ALA A 447 24.47 14.89 13.56
CA ALA A 447 25.30 14.24 14.56
C ALA A 447 26.20 13.17 13.95
N SER A 448 25.69 12.36 13.02
CA SER A 448 26.48 11.36 12.28
C SER A 448 27.61 12.00 11.47
N LEU A 449 27.32 13.10 10.77
CA LEU A 449 28.32 13.84 9.97
C LEU A 449 29.38 14.50 10.84
N ASP A 450 29.02 15.00 12.03
CA ASP A 450 30.00 15.59 12.98
C ASP A 450 30.99 14.53 13.49
N ILE A 451 30.49 13.34 13.85
CA ILE A 451 31.38 12.22 14.24
C ILE A 451 32.29 11.83 13.07
N GLU A 452 31.75 11.76 11.85
CA GLU A 452 32.54 11.44 10.66
C GLU A 452 33.61 12.50 10.37
N ALA A 453 33.28 13.78 10.53
CA ALA A 453 34.24 14.87 10.40
C ALA A 453 35.35 14.81 11.45
N ARG A 454 35.02 14.38 12.69
CA ARG A 454 36.02 14.14 13.75
C ARG A 454 36.92 12.94 13.44
N LEU A 455 36.35 11.84 12.96
CA LEU A 455 37.08 10.66 12.53
C LEU A 455 38.04 10.96 11.36
N ASN A 456 37.60 11.78 10.39
CA ASN A 456 38.44 12.17 9.24
C ASN A 456 39.59 13.13 9.60
N LYS A 457 39.51 13.82 10.74
CA LYS A 457 40.59 14.69 11.25
C LYS A 457 41.65 13.95 12.07
N LEU A 458 41.47 12.66 12.27
CA LEU A 458 42.45 11.86 13.00
C LEU A 458 43.79 11.77 12.23
N PRO A 459 44.93 11.76 12.94
CA PRO A 459 46.22 11.56 12.30
C PRO A 459 46.34 10.18 11.65
N PRO A 460 47.32 9.95 10.76
CA PRO A 460 47.51 8.66 10.11
C PRO A 460 47.63 7.50 11.11
N LYS A 461 47.08 6.34 10.75
CA LYS A 461 47.04 5.15 11.62
C LYS A 461 48.37 4.74 12.22
N SER A 462 49.49 5.07 11.54
CA SER A 462 50.86 4.84 12.01
C SER A 462 51.24 5.61 13.27
N GLU A 463 50.59 6.72 13.58
CA GLU A 463 50.94 7.59 14.71
C GLU A 463 50.27 7.19 16.03
N TRP A 464 49.14 6.46 15.95
CA TRP A 464 48.33 6.09 17.13
C TRP A 464 48.20 4.57 17.35
N GLN A 465 48.83 3.74 16.53
CA GLN A 465 48.75 2.27 16.62
C GLN A 465 49.28 1.69 17.95
N GLY A 466 50.10 2.45 18.71
CA GLY A 466 50.61 2.08 20.03
C GLY A 466 49.92 2.75 21.22
N ASP A 467 48.95 3.66 20.99
CA ASP A 467 48.25 4.40 22.05
C ASP A 467 46.90 3.77 22.35
N ALA A 468 46.86 3.01 23.46
CA ALA A 468 45.64 2.31 23.90
C ALA A 468 44.48 3.27 24.21
N ALA A 469 44.75 4.47 24.72
CA ALA A 469 43.72 5.46 25.04
C ALA A 469 43.08 6.02 23.77
N MET A 470 43.88 6.30 22.76
CA MET A 470 43.43 6.78 21.45
C MET A 470 42.60 5.72 20.71
N ILE A 471 43.01 4.46 20.75
CA ILE A 471 42.31 3.33 20.17
C ILE A 471 40.92 3.17 20.81
N GLU A 472 40.84 3.25 22.15
CA GLU A 472 39.56 3.17 22.89
C GLU A 472 38.62 4.34 22.53
N GLN A 473 39.17 5.55 22.42
CA GLN A 473 38.40 6.72 22.04
C GLN A 473 37.82 6.62 20.60
N ILE A 474 38.64 6.11 19.66
CA ILE A 474 38.18 5.87 18.28
C ILE A 474 37.12 4.79 18.25
N LYS A 475 37.25 3.73 19.03
CA LYS A 475 36.28 2.65 19.13
C LYS A 475 34.93 3.19 19.67
N MET A 476 34.97 3.99 20.74
CA MET A 476 33.78 4.65 21.28
C MET A 476 33.09 5.54 20.23
N MET A 477 33.83 6.32 19.44
CA MET A 477 33.29 7.14 18.37
C MET A 477 32.63 6.29 17.25
N LEU A 478 33.25 5.16 16.90
CA LEU A 478 32.69 4.24 15.90
C LEU A 478 31.42 3.54 16.39
N ASP A 479 31.42 3.11 17.65
CA ASP A 479 30.26 2.49 18.28
C ASP A 479 29.08 3.50 18.38
N GLU A 480 29.39 4.75 18.76
CA GLU A 480 28.39 5.84 18.79
C GLU A 480 27.86 6.16 17.39
N LYS A 481 28.73 6.23 16.37
CA LYS A 481 28.33 6.42 14.98
C LYS A 481 27.38 5.29 14.53
N ASN A 482 27.73 4.03 14.81
CA ASN A 482 26.91 2.88 14.43
C ASN A 482 25.55 2.93 15.13
N ARG A 483 25.52 3.29 16.43
CA ARG A 483 24.28 3.44 17.19
C ARG A 483 23.37 4.50 16.58
N ILE A 484 23.92 5.69 16.27
CA ILE A 484 23.15 6.78 15.64
C ILE A 484 22.65 6.35 14.24
N MET A 485 23.44 5.64 13.48
CA MET A 485 23.05 5.13 12.17
C MET A 485 21.90 4.10 12.26
N ASP A 486 21.93 3.22 13.24
CA ASP A 486 20.87 2.22 13.47
C ASP A 486 19.57 2.90 13.94
N GLU A 487 19.66 3.85 14.87
CA GLU A 487 18.52 4.66 15.33
C GLU A 487 17.93 5.47 14.17
N ARG A 488 18.76 6.18 13.41
CA ARG A 488 18.35 6.93 12.23
C ARG A 488 17.61 6.06 11.22
N SER A 489 18.14 4.88 10.92
CA SER A 489 17.50 3.98 9.96
C SER A 489 16.11 3.51 10.41
N ARG A 490 15.89 3.39 11.73
CA ARG A 490 14.57 3.07 12.29
C ARG A 490 13.62 4.26 12.19
N GLU A 491 14.08 5.44 12.59
CA GLU A 491 13.27 6.66 12.53
C GLU A 491 12.97 7.09 11.08
N GLU A 492 13.90 6.93 10.13
CA GLU A 492 13.64 7.18 8.71
C GLU A 492 12.52 6.26 8.17
N LEU A 493 12.52 4.98 8.57
CA LEU A 493 11.45 4.05 8.18
C LEU A 493 10.11 4.43 8.81
N GLU A 494 10.13 4.85 10.07
CA GLU A 494 8.96 5.34 10.78
C GLU A 494 8.43 6.62 10.14
N PHE A 495 9.30 7.56 9.83
CA PHE A 495 8.98 8.80 9.12
C PHE A 495 8.33 8.54 7.76
N ASP A 496 8.91 7.68 6.93
CA ASP A 496 8.36 7.36 5.61
C ASP A 496 6.97 6.71 5.72
N THR A 497 6.79 5.83 6.71
CA THR A 497 5.51 5.16 6.96
C THR A 497 4.46 6.17 7.44
N PHE A 498 4.83 7.02 8.38
CA PHE A 498 3.95 8.03 8.96
C PHE A 498 3.63 9.14 7.95
N LYS A 499 4.59 9.51 7.11
CA LYS A 499 4.38 10.46 6.00
C LYS A 499 3.32 9.95 5.02
N GLN A 500 3.40 8.69 4.61
CA GLN A 500 2.39 8.10 3.73
C GLN A 500 1.00 8.09 4.39
N GLU A 501 0.94 7.85 5.70
CA GLU A 501 -0.32 7.88 6.44
C GLU A 501 -0.91 9.30 6.49
N VAL A 502 -0.10 10.32 6.74
CA VAL A 502 -0.53 11.73 6.78
C VAL A 502 -0.91 12.24 5.38
N GLU A 503 -0.17 11.88 4.34
CA GLU A 503 -0.47 12.26 2.95
C GLU A 503 -1.78 11.63 2.46
N GLY A 504 -2.04 10.36 2.78
CA GLY A 504 -3.28 9.65 2.42
C GLY A 504 -4.44 9.85 3.39
N TYR A 505 -4.31 10.72 4.39
CA TYR A 505 -5.25 10.82 5.52
C TYR A 505 -6.68 11.12 5.08
N TYR A 506 -6.89 12.12 4.22
CA TYR A 506 -8.22 12.50 3.74
C TYR A 506 -8.79 11.59 2.66
N GLU A 507 -7.97 10.78 2.00
CA GLU A 507 -8.43 9.73 1.09
C GLU A 507 -8.98 8.53 1.87
N LYS A 508 -8.38 8.24 3.02
CA LYS A 508 -8.73 7.12 3.89
C LYS A 508 -9.90 7.47 4.80
N TYR A 509 -9.91 8.66 5.42
CA TYR A 509 -10.88 9.10 6.41
C TYR A 509 -11.82 10.15 5.82
N ARG A 510 -13.00 9.69 5.42
CA ARG A 510 -14.00 10.44 4.66
C ARG A 510 -15.40 10.18 5.21
N ILE A 511 -16.38 10.88 4.68
CA ILE A 511 -17.79 10.68 5.02
C ILE A 511 -18.45 9.92 3.87
N GLU A 512 -18.99 8.73 4.15
CA GLU A 512 -19.68 7.90 3.19
C GLU A 512 -21.20 7.92 3.46
N VAL A 513 -21.98 8.27 2.43
CA VAL A 513 -23.43 8.35 2.53
C VAL A 513 -24.07 7.39 1.54
N LEU A 514 -24.85 6.46 2.07
CA LEU A 514 -25.39 5.35 1.27
C LEU A 514 -26.65 5.71 0.49
N LYS A 515 -27.42 6.75 0.92
CA LYS A 515 -28.64 7.18 0.22
C LYS A 515 -28.73 8.69 0.02
N HIS A 516 -28.88 9.47 1.11
CA HIS A 516 -29.17 10.90 1.01
C HIS A 516 -28.41 11.74 2.01
N VAL A 517 -27.97 12.93 1.58
CA VAL A 517 -27.60 14.05 2.45
C VAL A 517 -28.59 15.16 2.22
N PHE A 518 -29.32 15.55 3.26
CA PHE A 518 -30.29 16.61 3.17
C PHE A 518 -29.68 18.01 3.29
N LEU A 519 -30.51 19.02 3.14
CA LEU A 519 -30.13 20.41 3.32
C LEU A 519 -29.83 20.72 4.79
N ASN A 520 -29.04 21.79 5.05
CA ASN A 520 -28.67 22.27 6.38
C ASN A 520 -27.77 21.31 7.18
N VAL A 521 -26.96 20.49 6.49
CA VAL A 521 -25.92 19.70 7.11
C VAL A 521 -24.59 20.46 6.99
N GLU A 522 -23.93 20.71 8.11
CA GLU A 522 -22.57 21.31 8.16
C GLU A 522 -21.54 20.19 8.20
N LEU A 523 -20.76 20.09 7.13
CA LEU A 523 -19.72 19.08 6.95
C LEU A 523 -18.36 19.71 7.20
N HIS A 524 -17.56 19.09 8.08
CA HIS A 524 -16.18 19.49 8.36
C HIS A 524 -15.27 18.29 8.19
N ILE A 525 -14.27 18.39 7.31
CA ILE A 525 -13.24 17.36 7.13
C ILE A 525 -11.87 18.05 7.23
N GLY A 526 -11.24 17.91 8.39
CA GLY A 526 -10.08 18.73 8.72
C GLY A 526 -10.42 20.23 8.69
N PRO A 527 -9.65 21.05 7.98
CA PRO A 527 -9.89 22.51 7.88
C PRO A 527 -11.02 22.88 6.91
N ALA A 528 -11.38 21.96 6.00
CA ALA A 528 -12.43 22.22 5.01
C ALA A 528 -13.82 22.13 5.61
N ASN A 529 -14.71 23.03 5.22
CA ASN A 529 -16.10 23.02 5.66
C ASN A 529 -17.03 23.33 4.49
N HIS A 530 -18.25 22.77 4.58
CA HIS A 530 -19.31 23.00 3.60
C HIS A 530 -20.68 22.82 4.25
N ARG A 531 -21.61 23.72 3.97
CA ARG A 531 -23.01 23.57 4.36
C ARG A 531 -23.85 23.20 3.14
N THR A 532 -24.59 22.13 3.24
CA THR A 532 -25.44 21.66 2.15
C THR A 532 -26.62 22.59 1.93
N ALA A 533 -26.75 23.15 0.72
CA ALA A 533 -27.86 24.00 0.31
C ALA A 533 -28.94 23.24 -0.47
N ARG A 534 -28.66 22.02 -0.86
CA ARG A 534 -29.58 21.12 -1.60
C ARG A 534 -29.39 19.69 -1.13
N GLU A 535 -30.31 18.82 -1.56
CA GLU A 535 -30.18 17.39 -1.35
C GLU A 535 -29.13 16.78 -2.28
N HIS A 536 -28.38 15.81 -1.76
CA HIS A 536 -27.42 14.98 -2.49
C HIS A 536 -27.81 13.51 -2.32
N GLY A 537 -27.66 12.72 -3.38
CA GLY A 537 -27.85 11.26 -3.34
C GLY A 537 -26.68 10.54 -2.70
N THR A 538 -26.54 9.24 -2.99
CA THR A 538 -25.40 8.42 -2.60
C THR A 538 -24.10 9.09 -3.03
N CYS A 539 -23.19 9.33 -2.09
CA CYS A 539 -21.93 10.01 -2.37
C CYS A 539 -20.88 9.68 -1.31
N CYS A 540 -19.63 9.84 -1.72
CA CYS A 540 -18.49 9.90 -0.83
C CYS A 540 -18.02 11.35 -0.73
N ILE A 541 -17.87 11.86 0.47
CA ILE A 541 -17.49 13.25 0.74
C ILE A 541 -16.09 13.24 1.34
N ALA A 542 -15.16 13.91 0.66
CA ALA A 542 -13.77 13.97 1.05
C ALA A 542 -13.23 15.40 0.99
N ASN A 543 -12.15 15.63 1.69
CA ASN A 543 -11.37 16.86 1.57
C ASN A 543 -10.35 16.69 0.44
N VAL A 544 -10.51 17.44 -0.63
CA VAL A 544 -9.57 17.48 -1.76
C VAL A 544 -9.06 18.92 -1.91
N SER A 545 -7.76 19.11 -1.74
CA SER A 545 -7.12 20.44 -1.84
C SER A 545 -7.75 21.51 -0.92
N GLN A 546 -8.13 21.12 0.31
CA GLN A 546 -8.79 21.98 1.32
C GLN A 546 -10.23 22.40 0.98
N GLU A 547 -10.86 21.73 0.03
CA GLU A 547 -12.27 21.91 -0.32
C GLU A 547 -13.05 20.60 -0.12
N ILE A 548 -14.32 20.71 0.25
CA ILE A 548 -15.22 19.57 0.36
C ILE A 548 -15.67 19.17 -1.05
N ASN A 549 -15.34 17.96 -1.44
CA ASN A 549 -15.74 17.38 -2.72
C ASN A 549 -16.76 16.25 -2.51
N PHE A 550 -17.80 16.22 -3.34
CA PHE A 550 -18.82 15.18 -3.38
C PHE A 550 -18.58 14.27 -4.59
N ASP A 551 -18.12 13.05 -4.36
CA ASP A 551 -17.95 12.03 -5.40
C ASP A 551 -19.17 11.10 -5.43
N TYR A 552 -19.95 11.17 -6.50
CA TYR A 552 -21.14 10.35 -6.72
C TYR A 552 -20.84 9.02 -7.43
N ASN A 553 -19.62 8.82 -7.92
CA ASN A 553 -19.20 7.62 -8.63
C ASN A 553 -18.48 6.60 -7.72
N ALA A 554 -18.04 7.04 -6.56
CA ALA A 554 -17.44 6.15 -5.58
C ALA A 554 -18.52 5.16 -5.09
N LYS A 555 -18.38 3.88 -5.41
CA LYS A 555 -19.19 2.84 -4.78
C LYS A 555 -18.89 2.86 -3.28
N ALA A 556 -19.87 3.25 -2.48
CA ALA A 556 -19.79 3.11 -1.04
C ALA A 556 -19.43 1.65 -0.73
N LYS A 557 -18.26 1.43 -0.14
CA LYS A 557 -17.87 0.10 0.31
C LYS A 557 -18.80 -0.24 1.46
N ALA A 558 -19.52 -1.36 1.34
CA ALA A 558 -20.21 -1.94 2.49
C ALA A 558 -19.22 -2.01 3.66
N ALA A 559 -19.68 -1.59 4.84
CA ALA A 559 -18.85 -1.61 6.03
C ALA A 559 -18.13 -2.96 6.14
N PRO A 560 -16.84 -3.00 6.45
CA PRO A 560 -16.17 -4.25 6.70
C PRO A 560 -16.93 -4.95 7.82
N THR A 561 -17.41 -6.13 7.54
CA THR A 561 -17.94 -7.04 8.57
C THR A 561 -16.83 -7.26 9.58
N ALA A 562 -17.07 -6.79 10.81
CA ALA A 562 -16.15 -6.90 11.95
C ALA A 562 -15.87 -8.35 12.31
#